data_6a205f86fa73aaa6d2e3f007d54330ee
#
_entry.id   6a205f86fa73aaa6d2e3f007d54330ee
#
_cell.length_a   1.000
_cell.length_b   1.000
_cell.length_c   1.000
_cell.angle_alpha   90.00
_cell.angle_beta   90.00
_cell.angle_gamma   90.00
#
_symmetry.space_group_name_H-M   'P 1'
#
loop_
_entity.id
_entity.type
_entity.pdbx_description
1 polymer ?
#
loop_
_entity_poly.entity_id
_entity_poly.type
_entity_poly.pdbx_seq_one_letter_code
_entity_poly.pdbx_strand_id
1 'polypeptide(L)'
;MDERVKSMILRKSILSVVLTIAMLMPLAQAVTVKAADDTKQIDVLFTHDTHSHLDSFSTIVNGEQKEVGGFAKIKTLINEKKKEDPDTLILDGGDFSMGTLIQTVYDTEAAELRMLGYLGYDVTTFGNHEFDYRSQGLANMLRAAKSSGETLPEIVVCNVDWDSMEKAGLNDGQKQIQSAFETYGVKDYVM
;
A
#
# COMPACT_ATOMS: atom_id res chain seq x y z
N MET A 1 -79.68 -23.03 -18.29
CA MET A 1 -78.75 -23.55 -17.31
C MET A 1 -79.09 -22.89 -15.98
N ASP A 2 -79.43 -23.71 -15.00
CA ASP A 2 -79.92 -23.25 -13.72
C ASP A 2 -78.91 -22.33 -12.99
N GLU A 3 -79.34 -21.24 -12.40
CA GLU A 3 -78.58 -20.30 -11.65
C GLU A 3 -77.75 -20.96 -10.52
N ARG A 4 -78.30 -22.02 -9.92
CA ARG A 4 -77.55 -22.82 -8.91
C ARG A 4 -76.36 -23.57 -9.48
N VAL A 5 -76.44 -24.07 -10.72
CA VAL A 5 -75.33 -24.78 -11.39
C VAL A 5 -74.25 -23.81 -11.77
N LYS A 6 -74.58 -22.61 -12.24
CA LYS A 6 -73.64 -21.56 -12.54
C LYS A 6 -72.86 -21.12 -11.29
N SER A 7 -73.54 -20.90 -10.16
CA SER A 7 -72.99 -20.56 -8.89
C SER A 7 -72.00 -21.64 -8.35
N MET A 8 -72.36 -22.90 -8.50
CA MET A 8 -71.55 -24.03 -8.07
C MET A 8 -70.29 -24.20 -8.91
N ILE A 9 -70.39 -24.01 -10.23
CA ILE A 9 -69.22 -24.04 -11.13
C ILE A 9 -68.26 -22.87 -10.82
N LEU A 10 -68.78 -21.65 -10.61
CA LEU A 10 -68.01 -20.48 -10.28
C LEU A 10 -67.27 -20.66 -8.94
N ARG A 11 -67.94 -21.20 -7.92
CA ARG A 11 -67.31 -21.46 -6.60
C ARG A 11 -66.19 -22.52 -6.69
N LYS A 12 -66.34 -23.57 -7.50
CA LYS A 12 -65.35 -24.61 -7.72
C LYS A 12 -64.13 -24.05 -8.48
N SER A 13 -64.36 -23.19 -9.48
CA SER A 13 -63.28 -22.55 -10.22
C SER A 13 -62.47 -21.56 -9.36
N ILE A 14 -63.16 -20.76 -8.53
CA ILE A 14 -62.48 -19.84 -7.59
C ILE A 14 -61.67 -20.62 -6.55
N LEU A 15 -62.22 -21.69 -5.99
CA LEU A 15 -61.54 -22.54 -5.03
C LEU A 15 -60.30 -23.20 -5.63
N SER A 16 -60.38 -23.66 -6.90
CA SER A 16 -59.23 -24.25 -7.62
C SER A 16 -58.14 -23.22 -7.87
N VAL A 17 -58.46 -21.99 -8.28
CA VAL A 17 -57.47 -20.91 -8.51
C VAL A 17 -56.80 -20.50 -7.20
N VAL A 18 -57.55 -20.36 -6.09
CA VAL A 18 -56.99 -20.04 -4.78
C VAL A 18 -56.08 -21.15 -4.27
N LEU A 19 -56.45 -22.42 -4.47
CA LEU A 19 -55.57 -23.55 -4.08
C LEU A 19 -54.28 -23.59 -4.91
N THR A 20 -54.34 -23.27 -6.20
CA THR A 20 -53.15 -23.22 -7.08
C THR A 20 -52.23 -22.08 -6.69
N ILE A 21 -52.77 -20.90 -6.35
CA ILE A 21 -51.99 -19.77 -5.86
C ILE A 21 -51.36 -20.09 -4.49
N ALA A 22 -52.09 -20.72 -3.59
CA ALA A 22 -51.59 -21.13 -2.27
C ALA A 22 -50.50 -22.21 -2.35
N MET A 23 -50.50 -23.08 -3.37
CA MET A 23 -49.42 -24.05 -3.60
C MET A 23 -48.17 -23.44 -4.27
N LEU A 24 -48.32 -22.33 -5.00
CA LEU A 24 -47.18 -21.64 -5.63
C LEU A 24 -46.47 -20.63 -4.69
N MET A 25 -47.12 -20.19 -3.62
CA MET A 25 -46.55 -19.28 -2.64
C MET A 25 -45.33 -19.83 -1.86
N PRO A 26 -45.24 -21.11 -1.47
CA PRO A 26 -44.06 -21.59 -0.76
C PRO A 26 -42.86 -21.81 -1.66
N LEU A 27 -42.95 -21.74 -3.00
CA LEU A 27 -41.83 -21.90 -3.90
C LEU A 27 -41.06 -20.58 -4.17
N ALA A 28 -41.62 -19.45 -3.73
CA ALA A 28 -40.94 -18.15 -3.77
C ALA A 28 -40.25 -17.82 -2.43
N GLN A 29 -39.59 -18.80 -1.80
CA GLN A 29 -38.59 -18.47 -0.83
C GLN A 29 -37.43 -17.87 -1.65
N ALA A 30 -37.31 -16.55 -1.55
CA ALA A 30 -36.10 -15.87 -2.00
C ALA A 30 -34.93 -16.56 -1.30
N VAL A 31 -34.21 -17.38 -2.03
CA VAL A 31 -32.88 -17.80 -1.61
C VAL A 31 -32.07 -16.52 -1.58
N THR A 32 -32.02 -15.84 -0.43
CA THR A 32 -31.03 -14.85 -0.17
C THR A 32 -29.71 -15.61 -0.14
N VAL A 33 -29.06 -15.68 -1.28
CA VAL A 33 -27.64 -15.99 -1.34
C VAL A 33 -26.99 -14.82 -0.61
N LYS A 34 -26.73 -15.02 0.70
CA LYS A 34 -25.80 -14.19 1.42
C LYS A 34 -24.48 -14.48 0.71
N ALA A 35 -24.04 -13.59 -0.17
CA ALA A 35 -22.65 -13.58 -0.60
C ALA A 35 -21.85 -13.61 0.71
N ALA A 36 -21.04 -14.65 0.90
CA ALA A 36 -20.08 -14.64 1.97
C ALA A 36 -19.30 -13.34 1.77
N ASP A 37 -19.28 -12.51 2.80
CA ASP A 37 -18.53 -11.27 2.79
C ASP A 37 -17.05 -11.70 2.95
N ASP A 38 -16.47 -12.16 1.83
CA ASP A 38 -15.07 -12.55 1.72
C ASP A 38 -14.19 -11.30 1.50
N THR A 39 -14.65 -10.13 1.94
CA THR A 39 -13.84 -8.92 1.93
C THR A 39 -12.80 -9.04 3.03
N LYS A 40 -11.53 -9.10 2.63
CA LYS A 40 -10.40 -8.94 3.53
C LYS A 40 -10.07 -7.46 3.62
N GLN A 41 -10.16 -6.90 4.83
CA GLN A 41 -9.66 -5.56 5.10
C GLN A 41 -8.13 -5.62 5.16
N ILE A 42 -7.47 -4.64 4.57
CA ILE A 42 -6.02 -4.46 4.64
C ILE A 42 -5.79 -3.03 5.11
N ASP A 43 -5.10 -2.86 6.24
CA ASP A 43 -4.69 -1.56 6.74
C ASP A 43 -3.33 -1.19 6.14
N VAL A 44 -3.21 0.05 5.66
CA VAL A 44 -1.97 0.58 5.07
C VAL A 44 -1.65 1.91 5.71
N LEU A 45 -0.44 2.05 6.24
CA LEU A 45 0.16 3.35 6.57
C LEU A 45 1.09 3.74 5.42
N PHE A 46 0.88 4.93 4.89
CA PHE A 46 1.62 5.43 3.74
C PHE A 46 2.24 6.79 4.03
N THR A 47 3.52 6.93 3.74
CA THR A 47 4.24 8.21 3.73
C THR A 47 4.85 8.46 2.37
N HIS A 48 5.19 9.70 2.08
CA HIS A 48 5.98 10.12 0.94
C HIS A 48 6.59 11.50 1.23
N ASP A 49 7.59 11.91 0.46
CA ASP A 49 8.18 13.27 0.54
C ASP A 49 8.59 13.67 1.96
N THR A 50 9.24 12.76 2.68
CA THR A 50 9.70 13.05 4.05
C THR A 50 10.96 13.90 4.11
N HIS A 51 11.71 13.99 3.00
CA HIS A 51 12.81 14.93 2.75
C HIS A 51 13.77 15.08 3.93
N SER A 52 14.31 13.97 4.43
CA SER A 52 15.27 13.95 5.55
C SER A 52 14.78 14.64 6.83
N HIS A 53 13.46 14.88 7.01
CA HIS A 53 12.91 15.50 8.22
C HIS A 53 12.75 14.47 9.35
N LEU A 54 13.89 13.95 9.85
CA LEU A 54 13.91 12.94 10.91
C LEU A 54 13.46 13.50 12.25
N ASP A 55 13.76 14.78 12.51
CA ASP A 55 13.38 15.47 13.74
C ASP A 55 12.03 16.19 13.62
N SER A 56 11.34 16.33 14.75
CA SER A 56 10.17 17.20 14.83
C SER A 56 10.57 18.67 14.80
N PHE A 57 9.64 19.51 14.37
CA PHE A 57 9.84 20.96 14.36
C PHE A 57 8.62 21.69 14.93
N SER A 58 8.88 22.89 15.47
CA SER A 58 7.85 23.72 16.08
C SER A 58 7.21 24.62 15.02
N THR A 59 5.87 24.59 14.93
CA THR A 59 5.11 25.45 14.01
C THR A 59 3.77 25.84 14.60
N ILE A 60 3.07 26.80 13.96
CA ILE A 60 1.74 27.24 14.39
C ILE A 60 0.67 26.40 13.65
N VAL A 61 -0.11 25.65 14.41
CA VAL A 61 -1.26 24.89 13.92
C VAL A 61 -2.52 25.42 14.59
N ASN A 62 -3.46 25.93 13.81
CA ASN A 62 -4.71 26.54 14.30
C ASN A 62 -4.49 27.64 15.34
N GLY A 63 -3.44 28.47 15.19
CA GLY A 63 -3.12 29.57 16.08
C GLY A 63 -2.34 29.19 17.37
N GLU A 64 -2.01 27.93 17.54
CA GLU A 64 -1.23 27.40 18.66
C GLU A 64 0.13 26.89 18.18
N GLN A 65 1.17 27.15 18.97
CA GLN A 65 2.48 26.58 18.72
C GLN A 65 2.47 25.08 19.06
N LYS A 66 2.82 24.24 18.07
CA LYS A 66 2.86 22.77 18.22
C LYS A 66 4.14 22.20 17.65
N GLU A 67 4.60 21.12 18.24
CA GLU A 67 5.63 20.26 17.69
C GLU A 67 5.00 19.26 16.74
N VAL A 68 5.40 19.28 15.46
CA VAL A 68 4.87 18.42 14.39
C VAL A 68 6.00 17.69 13.68
N GLY A 69 5.63 16.66 12.91
CA GLY A 69 6.59 15.87 12.14
C GLY A 69 7.50 15.00 13.00
N GLY A 70 8.56 14.52 12.40
CA GLY A 70 9.59 13.69 13.00
C GLY A 70 9.28 12.20 13.03
N PHE A 71 10.30 11.41 12.77
CA PHE A 71 10.21 9.95 12.63
C PHE A 71 9.84 9.25 13.94
N ALA A 72 10.15 9.86 15.09
CA ALA A 72 9.72 9.33 16.40
C ALA A 72 8.19 9.24 16.53
N LYS A 73 7.45 10.23 15.99
CA LYS A 73 5.99 10.20 16.00
C LYS A 73 5.43 9.19 14.99
N ILE A 74 6.08 9.07 13.83
CA ILE A 74 5.75 8.03 12.85
C ILE A 74 5.94 6.65 13.48
N LYS A 75 7.06 6.40 14.17
CA LYS A 75 7.31 5.14 14.88
C LYS A 75 6.23 4.82 15.92
N THR A 76 5.78 5.84 16.67
CA THR A 76 4.70 5.66 17.63
C THR A 76 3.43 5.18 16.94
N LEU A 77 3.02 5.85 15.84
CA LEU A 77 1.84 5.49 15.07
C LEU A 77 1.96 4.08 14.46
N ILE A 78 3.13 3.75 13.89
CA ILE A 78 3.40 2.40 13.36
C ILE A 78 3.22 1.35 14.45
N ASN A 79 3.80 1.58 15.64
CA ASN A 79 3.71 0.64 16.75
C ASN A 79 2.26 0.47 17.25
N GLU A 80 1.47 1.54 17.29
CA GLU A 80 0.06 1.49 17.64
C GLU A 80 -0.73 0.68 16.62
N LYS A 81 -0.54 0.95 15.34
CA LYS A 81 -1.24 0.25 14.25
C LYS A 81 -0.85 -1.23 14.15
N LYS A 82 0.42 -1.56 14.21
CA LYS A 82 0.89 -2.95 14.24
C LYS A 82 0.43 -3.72 15.49
N LYS A 83 0.11 -3.01 16.58
CA LYS A 83 -0.50 -3.63 17.78
C LYS A 83 -1.99 -3.92 17.58
N GLU A 84 -2.71 -3.06 16.86
CA GLU A 84 -4.12 -3.26 16.49
C GLU A 84 -4.26 -4.36 15.43
N ASP A 85 -3.44 -4.28 14.37
CA ASP A 85 -3.36 -5.25 13.27
C ASP A 85 -1.88 -5.49 12.90
N PRO A 86 -1.30 -6.65 13.27
CA PRO A 86 0.08 -7.00 12.92
C PRO A 86 0.36 -7.07 11.41
N ASP A 87 -0.69 -7.29 10.60
CA ASP A 87 -0.60 -7.37 9.15
C ASP A 87 -0.67 -6.00 8.45
N THR A 88 -0.81 -4.88 9.21
CA THR A 88 -0.76 -3.52 8.65
C THR A 88 0.49 -3.33 7.80
N LEU A 89 0.33 -2.91 6.55
CA LEU A 89 1.44 -2.61 5.64
C LEU A 89 1.96 -1.19 5.88
N ILE A 90 3.27 -1.04 5.95
CA ILE A 90 3.93 0.26 6.14
C ILE A 90 4.73 0.56 4.86
N LEU A 91 4.25 1.53 4.10
CA LEU A 91 4.76 1.84 2.77
C LEU A 91 5.27 3.28 2.69
N ASP A 92 6.31 3.49 1.89
CA ASP A 92 6.83 4.81 1.56
C ASP A 92 6.87 5.02 0.05
N GLY A 93 6.49 6.23 -0.40
CA GLY A 93 6.38 6.61 -1.81
C GLY A 93 7.63 7.27 -2.40
N GLY A 94 8.75 7.29 -1.67
CA GLY A 94 9.98 7.93 -2.12
C GLY A 94 10.08 9.40 -1.74
N ASP A 95 11.09 10.09 -2.26
CA ASP A 95 11.56 11.41 -1.83
C ASP A 95 11.77 11.45 -0.29
N PHE A 96 12.35 10.37 0.23
CA PHE A 96 12.69 10.29 1.65
C PHE A 96 13.96 11.09 1.99
N SER A 97 14.76 11.44 0.99
CA SER A 97 16.03 12.17 1.13
C SER A 97 15.92 13.65 0.74
N MET A 98 17.00 14.40 0.94
CA MET A 98 17.19 15.78 0.45
C MET A 98 16.22 16.82 1.04
N GLY A 99 16.48 17.32 2.24
CA GLY A 99 15.65 18.39 2.85
C GLY A 99 16.27 18.98 4.10
N THR A 100 17.13 18.25 4.79
CA THR A 100 17.82 18.70 6.00
C THR A 100 19.32 18.36 5.94
N LEU A 101 20.09 18.76 6.95
CA LEU A 101 21.52 18.48 7.00
C LEU A 101 21.86 16.99 7.04
N ILE A 102 20.94 16.11 7.37
CA ILE A 102 21.18 14.66 7.37
C ILE A 102 21.51 14.15 5.96
N GLN A 103 21.05 14.83 4.91
CA GLN A 103 21.38 14.51 3.52
C GLN A 103 22.89 14.51 3.24
N THR A 104 23.71 15.18 4.05
CA THR A 104 25.17 15.22 3.87
C THR A 104 25.86 13.86 4.07
N VAL A 105 25.16 12.91 4.68
CA VAL A 105 25.62 11.53 4.85
C VAL A 105 24.79 10.53 4.04
N TYR A 106 23.99 11.01 3.07
CA TYR A 106 23.14 10.21 2.22
C TYR A 106 23.90 9.07 1.53
N ASP A 107 24.98 9.39 0.83
CA ASP A 107 25.73 8.43 0.01
C ASP A 107 26.80 7.66 0.80
N THR A 108 27.12 8.06 2.03
CA THR A 108 28.12 7.40 2.86
C THR A 108 27.53 6.52 3.96
N GLU A 109 26.39 6.93 4.53
CA GLU A 109 25.76 6.24 5.67
C GLU A 109 24.35 5.72 5.34
N ALA A 110 23.74 6.16 4.23
CA ALA A 110 22.35 5.86 3.88
C ALA A 110 21.36 6.11 5.04
N ALA A 111 21.55 7.22 5.75
CA ALA A 111 20.89 7.47 7.04
C ALA A 111 19.37 7.39 6.94
N GLU A 112 18.76 7.99 5.90
CA GLU A 112 17.32 8.01 5.70
C GLU A 112 16.78 6.61 5.42
N LEU A 113 17.38 5.86 4.48
CA LEU A 113 16.93 4.51 4.13
C LEU A 113 17.07 3.53 5.31
N ARG A 114 18.17 3.60 6.05
CA ARG A 114 18.36 2.82 7.28
C ARG A 114 17.33 3.18 8.35
N MET A 115 16.99 4.47 8.45
CA MET A 115 15.96 4.92 9.38
C MET A 115 14.57 4.39 9.00
N LEU A 116 14.20 4.34 7.71
CA LEU A 116 12.97 3.68 7.27
C LEU A 116 12.94 2.21 7.72
N GLY A 117 14.05 1.49 7.56
CA GLY A 117 14.17 0.11 8.07
C GLY A 117 13.99 0.02 9.58
N TYR A 118 14.64 0.90 10.36
CA TYR A 118 14.49 0.95 11.82
C TYR A 118 13.06 1.25 12.27
N LEU A 119 12.33 2.09 11.52
CA LEU A 119 10.92 2.37 11.77
C LEU A 119 10.02 1.17 11.49
N GLY A 120 10.44 0.26 10.62
CA GLY A 120 9.69 -0.93 10.24
C GLY A 120 8.85 -0.71 8.99
N TYR A 121 9.32 0.08 8.04
CA TYR A 121 8.74 0.14 6.71
C TYR A 121 8.96 -1.19 6.00
N ASP A 122 7.89 -1.68 5.37
CA ASP A 122 7.93 -2.92 4.61
C ASP A 122 8.48 -2.67 3.19
N VAL A 123 8.05 -1.59 2.54
CA VAL A 123 8.41 -1.25 1.16
C VAL A 123 8.62 0.25 0.99
N THR A 124 9.60 0.61 0.17
CA THR A 124 9.81 1.98 -0.34
C THR A 124 10.07 1.96 -1.85
N THR A 125 10.09 3.13 -2.47
CA THR A 125 10.52 3.37 -3.84
C THR A 125 11.42 4.59 -3.90
N PHE A 126 11.81 5.02 -5.09
CA PHE A 126 12.56 6.26 -5.28
C PHE A 126 11.67 7.36 -5.86
N GLY A 127 11.75 8.55 -5.29
CA GLY A 127 11.32 9.77 -5.93
C GLY A 127 12.44 10.41 -6.76
N ASN A 128 12.32 11.68 -7.09
CA ASN A 128 13.36 12.36 -7.87
C ASN A 128 14.59 12.73 -7.03
N HIS A 129 14.43 12.98 -5.75
CA HIS A 129 15.53 13.45 -4.89
C HIS A 129 16.54 12.36 -4.53
N GLU A 130 16.21 11.09 -4.59
CA GLU A 130 17.17 10.01 -4.45
C GLU A 130 18.23 10.03 -5.55
N PHE A 131 17.95 10.73 -6.68
CA PHE A 131 18.89 10.91 -7.80
C PHE A 131 19.71 12.21 -7.76
N ASP A 132 19.57 13.07 -6.76
CA ASP A 132 20.26 14.37 -6.69
C ASP A 132 21.78 14.21 -6.63
N TYR A 133 22.28 13.19 -5.96
CA TYR A 133 23.71 12.82 -5.98
C TYR A 133 24.08 11.94 -7.18
N ARG A 134 23.22 11.93 -8.21
CA ARG A 134 23.39 11.19 -9.46
C ARG A 134 23.62 9.68 -9.26
N SER A 135 24.00 8.99 -10.32
CA SER A 135 24.19 7.55 -10.34
C SER A 135 25.15 7.06 -9.26
N GLN A 136 26.26 7.79 -9.08
CA GLN A 136 27.28 7.41 -8.09
C GLN A 136 26.75 7.51 -6.68
N GLY A 137 26.07 8.61 -6.33
CA GLY A 137 25.54 8.80 -4.98
C GLY A 137 24.45 7.79 -4.63
N LEU A 138 23.49 7.56 -5.54
CA LEU A 138 22.46 6.53 -5.33
C LEU A 138 23.09 5.13 -5.18
N ALA A 139 24.05 4.78 -6.04
CA ALA A 139 24.75 3.50 -5.93
C ALA A 139 25.54 3.35 -4.62
N ASN A 140 26.16 4.42 -4.16
CA ASN A 140 26.87 4.43 -2.88
C ASN A 140 25.89 4.27 -1.70
N MET A 141 24.79 5.01 -1.71
CA MET A 141 23.75 4.94 -0.68
C MET A 141 23.21 3.51 -0.54
N LEU A 142 22.85 2.85 -1.65
CA LEU A 142 22.35 1.47 -1.62
C LEU A 142 23.41 0.50 -1.07
N ARG A 143 24.67 0.65 -1.46
CA ARG A 143 25.76 -0.19 -0.93
C ARG A 143 26.01 0.08 0.55
N ALA A 144 26.01 1.35 0.98
CA ALA A 144 26.16 1.71 2.39
C ALA A 144 25.03 1.11 3.24
N ALA A 145 23.78 1.25 2.80
CA ALA A 145 22.64 0.64 3.46
C ALA A 145 22.82 -0.88 3.59
N LYS A 146 23.14 -1.57 2.49
CA LYS A 146 23.31 -3.03 2.51
C LYS A 146 24.48 -3.49 3.39
N SER A 147 25.55 -2.71 3.42
CA SER A 147 26.74 -3.01 4.23
C SER A 147 26.53 -2.78 5.74
N SER A 148 25.49 -2.05 6.13
CA SER A 148 25.15 -1.82 7.54
C SER A 148 24.76 -3.10 8.27
N GLY A 149 24.21 -4.08 7.54
CA GLY A 149 23.66 -5.32 8.13
C GLY A 149 22.38 -5.12 8.90
N GLU A 150 21.78 -3.93 8.85
CA GLU A 150 20.52 -3.62 9.52
C GLU A 150 19.31 -4.13 8.71
N THR A 151 18.14 -4.18 9.34
CA THR A 151 16.88 -4.44 8.65
C THR A 151 16.55 -3.24 7.75
N LEU A 152 16.27 -3.49 6.49
CA LEU A 152 15.98 -2.48 5.49
C LEU A 152 14.63 -2.79 4.83
N PRO A 153 13.89 -1.76 4.35
CA PRO A 153 12.69 -2.00 3.57
C PRO A 153 13.04 -2.64 2.22
N GLU A 154 12.09 -3.38 1.65
CA GLU A 154 12.19 -3.75 0.23
C GLU A 154 12.10 -2.49 -0.63
N ILE A 155 12.87 -2.44 -1.72
CA ILE A 155 12.78 -1.34 -2.70
C ILE A 155 12.12 -1.88 -3.96
N VAL A 156 11.08 -1.19 -4.43
CA VAL A 156 10.34 -1.55 -5.65
C VAL A 156 10.50 -0.44 -6.70
N VAL A 157 11.00 -0.82 -7.88
CA VAL A 157 11.15 0.07 -9.05
C VAL A 157 10.77 -0.69 -10.30
N CYS A 158 9.51 -0.56 -10.74
CA CYS A 158 8.96 -1.34 -11.86
C CYS A 158 9.04 -0.66 -13.24
N ASN A 159 9.58 0.55 -13.32
CA ASN A 159 9.58 1.37 -14.54
C ASN A 159 10.95 1.46 -15.23
N VAL A 160 11.90 0.60 -14.88
CA VAL A 160 13.21 0.52 -15.52
C VAL A 160 13.26 -0.74 -16.39
N ASP A 161 13.38 -0.55 -17.71
CA ASP A 161 13.55 -1.64 -18.67
C ASP A 161 15.04 -1.90 -18.93
N TRP A 162 15.66 -2.68 -18.06
CA TRP A 162 17.09 -3.02 -18.15
C TRP A 162 17.41 -3.73 -19.47
N ASP A 163 16.54 -4.63 -19.94
CA ASP A 163 16.77 -5.38 -21.19
C ASP A 163 16.89 -4.46 -22.40
N SER A 164 16.03 -3.45 -22.51
CA SER A 164 16.10 -2.47 -23.58
C SER A 164 17.30 -1.55 -23.45
N MET A 165 17.64 -1.14 -22.22
CA MET A 165 18.80 -0.28 -21.95
C MET A 165 20.12 -1.00 -22.26
N GLU A 166 20.25 -2.27 -21.91
CA GLU A 166 21.43 -3.09 -22.22
C GLU A 166 21.64 -3.26 -23.73
N LYS A 167 20.56 -3.53 -24.48
CA LYS A 167 20.61 -3.59 -25.94
C LYS A 167 21.03 -2.28 -26.59
N ALA A 168 20.67 -1.17 -25.99
CA ALA A 168 21.09 0.18 -26.43
C ALA A 168 22.53 0.54 -26.03
N GLY A 169 23.09 -0.17 -25.06
CA GLY A 169 24.43 0.05 -24.50
C GLY A 169 24.37 0.95 -23.26
N LEU A 170 24.57 0.36 -22.09
CA LEU A 170 24.61 1.10 -20.84
C LEU A 170 25.85 2.01 -20.76
N ASN A 171 25.65 3.25 -20.33
CA ASN A 171 26.76 4.11 -19.88
C ASN A 171 27.24 3.71 -18.49
N ASP A 172 28.36 4.27 -18.04
CA ASP A 172 28.98 3.87 -16.77
C ASP A 172 28.11 4.17 -15.54
N GLY A 173 27.34 5.27 -15.56
CA GLY A 173 26.40 5.58 -14.49
C GLY A 173 25.24 4.59 -14.41
N GLN A 174 24.71 4.16 -15.55
CA GLN A 174 23.65 3.16 -15.62
C GLN A 174 24.13 1.80 -15.11
N LYS A 175 25.36 1.38 -15.49
CA LYS A 175 25.99 0.15 -14.97
C LYS A 175 26.16 0.19 -13.45
N GLN A 176 26.55 1.35 -12.90
CA GLN A 176 26.71 1.52 -11.46
C GLN A 176 25.36 1.35 -10.72
N ILE A 177 24.30 1.96 -11.23
CA ILE A 177 22.95 1.83 -10.64
C ILE A 177 22.47 0.38 -10.75
N GLN A 178 22.56 -0.24 -11.91
CA GLN A 178 22.18 -1.63 -12.14
C GLN A 178 22.85 -2.56 -11.13
N SER A 179 24.19 -2.47 -11.03
CA SER A 179 24.96 -3.27 -10.06
C SER A 179 24.56 -3.00 -8.61
N ALA A 180 24.21 -1.75 -8.27
CA ALA A 180 23.76 -1.41 -6.93
C ALA A 180 22.34 -1.93 -6.65
N PHE A 181 21.44 -1.91 -7.63
CA PHE A 181 20.09 -2.49 -7.54
C PHE A 181 20.18 -3.99 -7.30
N GLU A 182 21.01 -4.69 -8.08
CA GLU A 182 21.26 -6.12 -7.89
C GLU A 182 21.81 -6.43 -6.49
N THR A 183 22.80 -5.64 -6.03
CA THR A 183 23.45 -5.83 -4.72
C THR A 183 22.48 -5.60 -3.57
N TYR A 184 21.62 -4.59 -3.67
CA TYR A 184 20.58 -4.32 -2.67
C TYR A 184 19.48 -5.37 -2.72
N GLY A 185 19.08 -5.78 -3.91
CA GLY A 185 17.93 -6.64 -4.18
C GLY A 185 16.69 -5.83 -4.51
N VAL A 186 16.83 -4.73 -5.29
CA VAL A 186 15.69 -3.96 -5.82
C VAL A 186 14.85 -4.85 -6.71
N LYS A 187 13.52 -4.75 -6.59
CA LYS A 187 12.55 -5.61 -7.25
C LYS A 187 11.57 -4.80 -8.12
N ASP A 188 10.95 -5.46 -9.07
CA ASP A 188 9.85 -4.87 -9.85
C ASP A 188 8.54 -4.85 -9.02
N TYR A 189 8.37 -5.83 -8.14
CA TYR A 189 7.23 -5.96 -7.22
C TYR A 189 7.56 -6.85 -6.02
N VAL A 190 6.77 -6.77 -4.97
CA VAL A 190 6.77 -7.68 -3.82
C VAL A 190 5.39 -8.31 -3.63
N MET A 191 5.36 -9.53 -3.10
CA MET A 191 4.13 -10.28 -2.83
C MET A 191 4.05 -10.66 -1.35
#